data_219bef1b80ff85483c80c5989c4bbfd7
#
_entry.id   219bef1b80ff85483c80c5989c4bbfd7
#
_cell.length_a   1.000
_cell.length_b   1.000
_cell.length_c   1.000
_cell.angle_alpha   90.00
_cell.angle_beta   90.00
_cell.angle_gamma   90.00
#
_symmetry.space_group_name_H-M   'P 1'
#
loop_
_entity.id
_entity.type
_entity.pdbx_description
1 polymer ?
#
loop_
_entity_poly.entity_id
_entity_poly.type
_entity_poly.pdbx_seq_one_letter_code
_entity_poly.pdbx_strand_id
1 'polypeptide(L)'
;MMPLRYSKLNVFAGFPLFLRLNLFTMSKVNIGLVQMSCTGNKEENLKKALAKTKEAATKGAQIVCLQELFTSLYFCDVEDYENFKLAEAIPGPSTDALSAVAKEMGVVIIASLFEKRTQGIYHNTTAVIDADGSYLGKYRKMHIPDDPAYYEKFYFTPGDLGYKVFKTKFATLGVLICWDQWYPEAARITSLMGAEILFYPTAIGWATSQDEATNTEQYNAWQTIQRSHAVANGVHVVSVNRVGLEQNGSMKFWGGSFVSNPFGTFIYKASHEDEETTVVEIDTAKTDSYRTHWPFLRDRRIDSYQPITKRFIDEE
;
A
#
# COMPACT_ATOMS: atom_id res chain seq x y z
N MET A 1 -74.85 34.55 7.90
CA MET A 1 -73.76 33.61 8.06
C MET A 1 -73.18 33.29 6.67
N MET A 2 -72.09 33.89 6.30
CA MET A 2 -71.43 33.69 5.02
C MET A 2 -70.23 32.79 5.24
N PRO A 3 -69.90 31.81 4.36
CA PRO A 3 -68.66 31.01 4.46
C PRO A 3 -67.52 31.69 3.73
N LEU A 4 -66.38 31.73 4.40
CA LEU A 4 -65.11 32.22 3.89
C LEU A 4 -64.57 31.26 2.83
N ARG A 5 -64.23 31.81 1.65
CA ARG A 5 -63.50 31.12 0.57
C ARG A 5 -62.02 31.19 0.86
N TYR A 6 -61.34 30.03 0.95
CA TYR A 6 -59.89 29.94 0.87
C TYR A 6 -59.43 29.89 -0.57
N SER A 7 -58.66 30.88 -0.99
CA SER A 7 -57.97 30.89 -2.27
C SER A 7 -56.69 30.07 -2.15
N LYS A 8 -56.51 29.11 -3.06
CA LYS A 8 -55.23 28.36 -3.25
C LYS A 8 -54.23 29.26 -3.93
N LEU A 9 -53.16 29.63 -3.25
CA LEU A 9 -51.94 30.12 -3.88
C LEU A 9 -51.03 28.93 -4.25
N ASN A 10 -50.90 28.68 -5.54
CA ASN A 10 -49.86 27.84 -6.09
C ASN A 10 -48.55 28.65 -6.13
N VAL A 11 -47.56 28.29 -5.30
CA VAL A 11 -46.18 28.75 -5.47
C VAL A 11 -45.36 27.52 -5.83
N PHE A 12 -45.21 27.26 -7.10
CA PHE A 12 -44.16 26.41 -7.64
C PHE A 12 -42.92 27.31 -7.84
N ALA A 13 -42.09 27.41 -6.81
CA ALA A 13 -40.74 27.92 -6.98
C ALA A 13 -39.83 26.75 -7.37
N GLY A 14 -39.26 26.81 -8.58
CA GLY A 14 -38.37 25.81 -9.13
C GLY A 14 -37.11 25.69 -8.31
N PHE A 15 -36.86 24.50 -7.78
CA PHE A 15 -35.53 24.12 -7.32
C PHE A 15 -34.68 23.75 -8.54
N PRO A 16 -33.46 24.30 -8.66
CA PRO A 16 -32.56 23.84 -9.73
C PRO A 16 -32.23 22.38 -9.51
N LEU A 17 -32.51 21.60 -10.50
CA LEU A 17 -32.10 20.19 -10.60
C LEU A 17 -30.57 20.17 -10.64
N PHE A 18 -29.93 20.03 -9.48
CA PHE A 18 -28.53 19.70 -9.46
C PHE A 18 -28.40 18.35 -10.18
N LEU A 19 -27.92 18.42 -11.42
CA LEU A 19 -27.37 17.27 -12.10
C LEU A 19 -26.27 16.71 -11.18
N ARG A 20 -26.59 15.69 -10.40
CA ARG A 20 -25.58 14.76 -9.92
C ARG A 20 -25.03 14.08 -11.17
N LEU A 21 -23.94 14.61 -11.66
CA LEU A 21 -23.02 13.82 -12.47
C LEU A 21 -22.68 12.60 -11.60
N ASN A 22 -23.37 11.49 -11.84
CA ASN A 22 -22.87 10.19 -11.47
C ASN A 22 -21.55 10.05 -12.26
N LEU A 23 -20.46 10.48 -11.64
CA LEU A 23 -19.16 9.94 -11.97
C LEU A 23 -19.34 8.43 -11.83
N PHE A 24 -19.48 7.74 -12.94
CA PHE A 24 -19.30 6.30 -13.02
C PHE A 24 -17.87 6.07 -12.50
N THR A 25 -17.70 5.86 -11.20
CA THR A 25 -16.49 5.28 -10.66
C THR A 25 -16.41 3.92 -11.31
N MET A 26 -15.36 3.72 -12.10
CA MET A 26 -15.08 2.41 -12.68
C MET A 26 -14.95 1.46 -11.49
N SER A 27 -15.90 0.53 -11.35
CA SER A 27 -15.88 -0.42 -10.21
C SER A 27 -14.76 -1.44 -10.35
N LYS A 28 -14.30 -1.67 -11.59
CA LYS A 28 -13.21 -2.60 -11.90
C LYS A 28 -11.93 -1.84 -12.10
N VAL A 29 -10.91 -2.25 -11.35
CA VAL A 29 -9.57 -1.67 -11.37
C VAL A 29 -8.55 -2.78 -11.55
N ASN A 30 -7.63 -2.58 -12.50
CA ASN A 30 -6.55 -3.51 -12.80
C ASN A 30 -5.29 -3.13 -12.02
N ILE A 31 -4.86 -4.01 -11.12
CA ILE A 31 -3.70 -3.83 -10.26
C ILE A 31 -2.50 -4.55 -10.86
N GLY A 32 -1.43 -3.84 -11.13
CA GLY A 32 -0.14 -4.37 -11.53
C GLY A 32 0.73 -4.63 -10.29
N LEU A 33 1.19 -5.86 -10.13
CA LEU A 33 2.18 -6.25 -9.12
C LEU A 33 3.52 -6.45 -9.82
N VAL A 34 4.57 -5.79 -9.32
CA VAL A 34 5.93 -5.96 -9.80
C VAL A 34 6.77 -6.59 -8.70
N GLN A 35 6.90 -7.92 -8.76
CA GLN A 35 7.80 -8.72 -7.94
C GLN A 35 9.11 -8.88 -8.71
N MET A 36 10.22 -8.35 -8.18
CA MET A 36 11.51 -8.43 -8.86
C MET A 36 12.67 -8.67 -7.89
N SER A 37 13.75 -9.23 -8.41
CA SER A 37 15.05 -9.27 -7.75
C SER A 37 15.79 -7.96 -7.95
N CYS A 38 16.70 -7.64 -7.04
CA CYS A 38 17.56 -6.47 -7.13
C CYS A 38 19.03 -6.86 -7.26
N THR A 39 19.83 -5.93 -7.78
CA THR A 39 21.32 -6.00 -7.83
C THR A 39 21.90 -4.90 -6.97
N GLY A 40 23.22 -4.89 -6.77
CA GLY A 40 23.93 -3.80 -6.10
C GLY A 40 23.95 -2.48 -6.91
N ASN A 41 23.44 -2.47 -8.14
CA ASN A 41 23.44 -1.30 -9.01
C ASN A 41 22.09 -0.59 -9.02
N LYS A 42 22.04 0.60 -8.42
CA LYS A 42 20.82 1.41 -8.30
C LYS A 42 20.19 1.76 -9.65
N GLU A 43 21.04 2.10 -10.64
CA GLU A 43 20.55 2.51 -11.96
C GLU A 43 19.95 1.33 -12.74
N GLU A 44 20.54 0.14 -12.63
CA GLU A 44 19.99 -1.09 -13.23
C GLU A 44 18.65 -1.44 -12.60
N ASN A 45 18.54 -1.38 -11.27
CA ASN A 45 17.30 -1.65 -10.57
C ASN A 45 16.19 -0.66 -10.95
N LEU A 46 16.51 0.63 -11.01
CA LEU A 46 15.55 1.65 -11.46
C LEU A 46 15.11 1.40 -12.90
N LYS A 47 16.05 1.15 -13.81
CA LYS A 47 15.75 0.82 -15.21
C LYS A 47 14.86 -0.41 -15.33
N LYS A 48 15.12 -1.46 -14.56
CA LYS A 48 14.31 -2.67 -14.50
C LYS A 48 12.90 -2.36 -14.00
N ALA A 49 12.77 -1.60 -12.91
CA ALA A 49 11.48 -1.22 -12.36
C ALA A 49 10.63 -0.41 -13.36
N LEU A 50 11.24 0.56 -14.06
CA LEU A 50 10.59 1.33 -15.13
C LEU A 50 10.10 0.42 -16.26
N ALA A 51 10.93 -0.53 -16.71
CA ALA A 51 10.57 -1.48 -17.77
C ALA A 51 9.41 -2.39 -17.33
N LYS A 52 9.46 -2.96 -16.11
CA LYS A 52 8.40 -3.79 -15.55
C LYS A 52 7.09 -3.00 -15.31
N THR A 53 7.20 -1.72 -14.95
CA THR A 53 6.03 -0.82 -14.84
C THR A 53 5.35 -0.63 -16.20
N LYS A 54 6.13 -0.38 -17.27
CA LYS A 54 5.60 -0.29 -18.64
C LYS A 54 5.02 -1.62 -19.11
N GLU A 55 5.64 -2.74 -18.76
CA GLU A 55 5.11 -4.08 -19.03
C GLU A 55 3.74 -4.29 -18.37
N ALA A 56 3.61 -3.97 -17.07
CA ALA A 56 2.34 -4.04 -16.35
C ALA A 56 1.26 -3.16 -17.01
N ALA A 57 1.61 -1.93 -17.36
CA ALA A 57 0.71 -1.00 -18.05
C ALA A 57 0.26 -1.54 -19.40
N THR A 58 1.17 -2.13 -20.19
CA THR A 58 0.86 -2.76 -21.48
C THR A 58 -0.07 -3.96 -21.33
N LYS A 59 0.02 -4.69 -20.19
CA LYS A 59 -0.89 -5.76 -19.81
C LYS A 59 -2.25 -5.24 -19.29
N GLY A 60 -2.46 -3.93 -19.24
CA GLY A 60 -3.71 -3.29 -18.84
C GLY A 60 -3.78 -2.86 -17.37
N ALA A 61 -2.66 -2.82 -16.64
CA ALA A 61 -2.65 -2.29 -15.29
C ALA A 61 -3.03 -0.79 -15.28
N GLN A 62 -3.79 -0.38 -14.29
CA GLN A 62 -4.16 1.00 -14.00
C GLN A 62 -3.41 1.55 -12.79
N ILE A 63 -3.12 0.69 -11.81
CA ILE A 63 -2.34 1.00 -10.62
C ILE A 63 -1.22 -0.02 -10.54
N VAL A 64 0.04 0.42 -10.51
CA VAL A 64 1.22 -0.44 -10.43
C VAL A 64 1.90 -0.23 -9.09
N CYS A 65 2.15 -1.31 -8.35
CA CYS A 65 2.88 -1.29 -7.10
C CYS A 65 4.24 -1.99 -7.27
N LEU A 66 5.30 -1.29 -6.91
CA LEU A 66 6.65 -1.81 -6.79
C LEU A 66 6.89 -2.31 -5.36
N GLN A 67 7.85 -3.22 -5.18
CA GLN A 67 8.25 -3.71 -3.87
C GLN A 67 8.96 -2.64 -3.02
N GLU A 68 9.18 -2.92 -1.74
CA GLU A 68 9.91 -2.05 -0.82
C GLU A 68 11.37 -1.89 -1.26
N LEU A 69 11.90 -0.64 -1.20
CA LEU A 69 13.30 -0.28 -1.46
C LEU A 69 13.85 -0.87 -2.77
N PHE A 70 13.05 -0.84 -3.82
CA PHE A 70 13.29 -1.54 -5.09
C PHE A 70 14.53 -1.06 -5.85
N THR A 71 15.13 0.07 -5.48
CA THR A 71 16.31 0.62 -6.17
C THR A 71 17.64 0.02 -5.71
N SER A 72 17.64 -0.85 -4.68
CA SER A 72 18.86 -1.43 -4.11
C SER A 72 18.64 -2.88 -3.67
N LEU A 73 19.73 -3.60 -3.40
CA LEU A 73 19.66 -4.73 -2.49
C LEU A 73 19.07 -4.27 -1.14
N TYR A 74 18.53 -5.19 -0.37
CA TYR A 74 18.03 -4.89 0.97
C TYR A 74 19.23 -4.71 1.92
N PHE A 75 19.64 -3.47 2.09
CA PHE A 75 20.84 -3.09 2.80
C PHE A 75 20.71 -3.07 4.33
N CYS A 76 19.51 -3.25 4.86
CA CYS A 76 19.28 -3.21 6.30
C CYS A 76 19.64 -4.52 7.02
N ASP A 77 20.27 -5.47 6.34
CA ASP A 77 20.84 -6.69 6.92
C ASP A 77 22.10 -6.43 7.75
N VAL A 78 22.74 -5.29 7.52
CA VAL A 78 23.97 -4.83 8.21
C VAL A 78 23.84 -3.35 8.58
N GLU A 79 24.59 -2.93 9.60
CA GLU A 79 24.74 -1.53 9.98
C GLU A 79 25.99 -0.96 9.29
N ASP A 80 25.82 -0.40 8.09
CA ASP A 80 26.91 0.18 7.30
C ASP A 80 26.60 1.62 6.88
N TYR A 81 27.44 2.57 7.30
CA TYR A 81 27.28 3.99 6.96
C TYR A 81 27.39 4.28 5.46
N GLU A 82 28.06 3.43 4.68
CA GLU A 82 28.15 3.59 3.23
C GLU A 82 26.78 3.49 2.55
N ASN A 83 25.85 2.71 3.11
CA ASN A 83 24.50 2.54 2.57
C ASN A 83 23.66 3.83 2.61
N PHE A 84 24.01 4.82 3.44
CA PHE A 84 23.34 6.12 3.39
C PHE A 84 23.51 6.88 2.07
N LYS A 85 24.51 6.50 1.26
CA LYS A 85 24.70 7.05 -0.10
C LYS A 85 23.64 6.61 -1.08
N LEU A 86 22.89 5.55 -0.78
CA LEU A 86 21.77 5.06 -1.60
C LEU A 86 20.54 5.98 -1.52
N ALA A 87 20.44 6.79 -0.44
CA ALA A 87 19.30 7.65 -0.19
C ALA A 87 19.22 8.83 -1.17
N GLU A 88 18.00 9.21 -1.50
CA GLU A 88 17.71 10.37 -2.36
C GLU A 88 16.58 11.24 -1.80
N ALA A 89 16.46 12.47 -2.26
CA ALA A 89 15.31 13.31 -1.96
C ALA A 89 14.03 12.71 -2.57
N ILE A 90 12.90 12.90 -1.91
CA ILE A 90 11.58 12.55 -2.45
C ILE A 90 10.66 13.78 -2.35
N PRO A 91 10.21 14.36 -3.49
CA PRO A 91 10.54 14.01 -4.88
C PRO A 91 12.03 14.14 -5.21
N GLY A 92 12.49 13.36 -6.20
CA GLY A 92 13.88 13.31 -6.66
C GLY A 92 14.03 12.41 -7.88
N PRO A 93 15.25 12.04 -8.26
CA PRO A 93 15.53 11.40 -9.54
C PRO A 93 14.69 10.17 -9.86
N SER A 94 14.51 9.26 -8.87
CA SER A 94 13.68 8.07 -9.10
C SER A 94 12.21 8.39 -9.27
N THR A 95 11.65 9.33 -8.47
CA THR A 95 10.27 9.76 -8.62
C THR A 95 10.04 10.52 -9.92
N ASP A 96 11.01 11.30 -10.40
CA ASP A 96 10.91 12.03 -11.67
C ASP A 96 10.85 11.05 -12.86
N ALA A 97 11.70 10.02 -12.84
CA ALA A 97 11.69 8.96 -13.84
C ALA A 97 10.36 8.17 -13.84
N LEU A 98 9.84 7.85 -12.65
CA LEU A 98 8.55 7.17 -12.49
C LEU A 98 7.37 8.07 -12.91
N SER A 99 7.42 9.37 -12.63
CA SER A 99 6.40 10.34 -13.07
C SER A 99 6.32 10.42 -14.59
N ALA A 100 7.46 10.38 -15.27
CA ALA A 100 7.49 10.32 -16.73
C ALA A 100 6.80 9.06 -17.26
N VAL A 101 7.08 7.90 -16.67
CA VAL A 101 6.44 6.63 -17.05
C VAL A 101 4.94 6.63 -16.69
N ALA A 102 4.56 7.14 -15.51
CA ALA A 102 3.16 7.25 -15.10
C ALA A 102 2.35 8.04 -16.13
N LYS A 103 2.88 9.21 -16.55
CA LYS A 103 2.27 10.06 -17.56
C LYS A 103 2.22 9.41 -18.94
N GLU A 104 3.32 8.79 -19.36
CA GLU A 104 3.44 8.13 -20.66
C GLU A 104 2.42 6.98 -20.80
N MET A 105 2.30 6.17 -19.75
CA MET A 105 1.48 4.96 -19.75
C MET A 105 0.07 5.17 -19.20
N GLY A 106 -0.21 6.32 -18.58
CA GLY A 106 -1.52 6.61 -17.99
C GLY A 106 -1.83 5.77 -16.73
N VAL A 107 -0.83 5.41 -15.94
CA VAL A 107 -0.94 4.52 -14.77
C VAL A 107 -0.55 5.22 -13.48
N VAL A 108 -1.21 4.87 -12.38
CA VAL A 108 -0.78 5.24 -11.02
C VAL A 108 0.41 4.36 -10.61
N ILE A 109 1.40 4.94 -9.95
CA ILE A 109 2.57 4.21 -9.47
C ILE A 109 2.74 4.39 -7.96
N ILE A 110 2.96 3.27 -7.25
CA ILE A 110 3.29 3.19 -5.83
C ILE A 110 4.73 2.69 -5.73
N ALA A 111 5.64 3.54 -5.21
CA ALA A 111 7.07 3.30 -5.25
C ALA A 111 7.74 3.56 -3.90
N SER A 112 8.27 2.50 -3.27
CA SER A 112 8.99 2.58 -1.99
C SER A 112 10.48 2.83 -2.21
N LEU A 113 11.03 3.84 -1.53
CA LEU A 113 12.37 4.38 -1.74
C LEU A 113 13.05 4.73 -0.42
N PHE A 114 14.37 4.80 -0.42
CA PHE A 114 15.17 5.33 0.68
C PHE A 114 15.23 6.86 0.60
N GLU A 115 14.48 7.55 1.48
CA GLU A 115 14.41 9.01 1.50
C GLU A 115 15.53 9.64 2.33
N LYS A 116 16.26 10.56 1.72
CA LYS A 116 17.07 11.56 2.44
C LYS A 116 16.25 12.84 2.60
N ARG A 117 15.66 13.02 3.79
CA ARG A 117 14.85 14.22 4.08
C ARG A 117 15.72 15.47 4.25
N THR A 118 16.81 15.31 5.00
CA THR A 118 17.84 16.32 5.25
C THR A 118 19.10 15.63 5.76
N GLN A 119 20.12 16.38 6.10
CA GLN A 119 21.34 15.84 6.70
C GLN A 119 21.00 15.13 8.02
N GLY A 120 21.37 13.84 8.12
CA GLY A 120 21.18 13.02 9.32
C GLY A 120 19.74 12.54 9.57
N ILE A 121 18.75 12.83 8.68
CA ILE A 121 17.38 12.35 8.82
C ILE A 121 16.95 11.63 7.56
N TYR A 122 16.64 10.35 7.71
CA TYR A 122 16.29 9.44 6.63
C TYR A 122 15.02 8.65 6.96
N HIS A 123 14.28 8.24 5.93
CA HIS A 123 13.07 7.47 6.09
C HIS A 123 12.96 6.38 5.02
N ASN A 124 12.26 5.30 5.36
CA ASN A 124 11.70 4.37 4.40
C ASN A 124 10.36 4.97 3.94
N THR A 125 10.25 5.30 2.65
CA THR A 125 9.19 6.18 2.16
C THR A 125 8.58 5.64 0.87
N THR A 126 7.25 5.61 0.81
CA THR A 126 6.54 5.31 -0.44
C THR A 126 5.99 6.59 -1.04
N ALA A 127 6.38 6.87 -2.28
CA ALA A 127 5.83 7.91 -3.14
C ALA A 127 4.61 7.37 -3.90
N VAL A 128 3.59 8.20 -4.08
CA VAL A 128 2.43 7.90 -4.93
C VAL A 128 2.34 8.93 -6.04
N ILE A 129 2.30 8.44 -7.28
CA ILE A 129 2.27 9.23 -8.51
C ILE A 129 0.99 8.89 -9.25
N ASP A 130 0.21 9.90 -9.67
CA ASP A 130 -1.03 9.68 -10.41
C ASP A 130 -0.79 9.41 -11.89
N ALA A 131 -1.82 8.98 -12.58
CA ALA A 131 -1.81 8.57 -13.98
C ALA A 131 -1.46 9.68 -14.98
N ASP A 132 -1.50 10.94 -14.56
CA ASP A 132 -1.04 12.08 -15.35
C ASP A 132 0.44 12.44 -15.11
N GLY A 133 1.11 11.68 -14.22
CA GLY A 133 2.48 11.90 -13.78
C GLY A 133 2.62 12.86 -12.60
N SER A 134 1.52 13.37 -12.04
CA SER A 134 1.56 14.25 -10.88
C SER A 134 1.95 13.48 -9.62
N TYR A 135 2.85 14.07 -8.82
CA TYR A 135 3.22 13.55 -7.53
C TYR A 135 2.14 13.89 -6.49
N LEU A 136 1.40 12.88 -6.01
CA LEU A 136 0.30 13.06 -5.04
C LEU A 136 0.80 13.21 -3.60
N GLY A 137 2.03 12.81 -3.33
CA GLY A 137 2.61 12.87 -1.99
C GLY A 137 3.30 11.55 -1.59
N LYS A 138 3.57 11.43 -0.30
CA LYS A 138 4.30 10.27 0.25
C LYS A 138 3.78 9.84 1.61
N TYR A 139 4.01 8.57 1.92
CA TYR A 139 3.88 7.97 3.24
C TYR A 139 5.27 7.55 3.73
N ARG A 140 5.59 7.83 4.99
CA ARG A 140 6.80 7.36 5.66
C ARG A 140 6.46 6.23 6.59
N LYS A 141 7.18 5.11 6.52
CA LYS A 141 6.99 3.92 7.34
C LYS A 141 6.93 4.27 8.81
N MET A 142 5.82 3.95 9.46
CA MET A 142 5.59 4.29 10.88
C MET A 142 6.26 3.29 11.81
N HIS A 143 6.18 1.99 11.49
CA HIS A 143 6.74 0.92 12.30
C HIS A 143 8.05 0.46 11.69
N ILE A 144 9.15 0.68 12.40
CA ILE A 144 10.51 0.35 11.96
C ILE A 144 10.99 -0.89 12.72
N PRO A 145 11.28 -2.01 12.02
CA PRO A 145 11.82 -3.21 12.64
C PRO A 145 13.26 -3.02 13.11
N ASP A 146 13.68 -3.89 14.02
CA ASP A 146 15.05 -3.96 14.55
C ASP A 146 15.38 -5.40 14.94
N ASP A 147 15.09 -6.31 14.06
CA ASP A 147 15.35 -7.74 14.24
C ASP A 147 16.64 -8.15 13.52
N PRO A 148 17.23 -9.31 13.85
CA PRO A 148 18.39 -9.83 13.13
C PRO A 148 18.15 -9.87 11.61
N ALA A 149 19.08 -9.28 10.85
CA ALA A 149 19.01 -9.06 9.40
C ALA A 149 17.94 -8.05 8.93
N TYR A 150 17.31 -7.31 9.87
CA TYR A 150 16.37 -6.23 9.60
C TYR A 150 16.66 -5.01 10.48
N TYR A 151 17.92 -4.52 10.49
CA TYR A 151 18.41 -3.40 11.31
C TYR A 151 17.95 -2.04 10.75
N GLU A 152 16.65 -1.91 10.50
CA GLU A 152 16.10 -0.70 9.86
C GLU A 152 16.19 0.53 10.78
N LYS A 153 16.20 0.37 12.10
CA LYS A 153 16.35 1.50 13.03
C LYS A 153 17.70 2.20 12.95
N PHE A 154 18.74 1.52 12.45
CA PHE A 154 20.02 2.15 12.16
C PHE A 154 19.90 3.20 11.04
N TYR A 155 19.03 2.97 10.07
CA TYR A 155 18.90 3.81 8.88
C TYR A 155 17.74 4.79 8.97
N PHE A 156 16.59 4.39 9.51
CA PHE A 156 15.34 5.12 9.33
C PHE A 156 14.80 5.73 10.62
N THR A 157 14.48 7.01 10.53
CA THR A 157 13.60 7.68 11.48
C THR A 157 12.16 7.20 11.25
N PRO A 158 11.37 6.86 12.30
CA PRO A 158 9.95 6.57 12.16
C PRO A 158 9.20 7.66 11.42
N GLY A 159 8.13 7.27 10.72
CA GLY A 159 7.29 8.18 9.96
C GLY A 159 6.63 9.24 10.83
N ASP A 160 6.64 10.49 10.36
CA ASP A 160 6.11 11.65 11.07
C ASP A 160 5.01 12.41 10.29
N LEU A 161 4.53 11.81 9.20
CA LEU A 161 3.46 12.38 8.37
C LEU A 161 2.07 11.83 8.73
N GLY A 162 2.00 10.89 9.68
CA GLY A 162 0.81 10.11 9.98
C GLY A 162 0.42 9.14 8.87
N TYR A 163 -0.67 8.43 9.07
CA TYR A 163 -1.25 7.58 8.04
C TYR A 163 -1.84 8.40 6.91
N LYS A 164 -1.81 7.87 5.68
CA LYS A 164 -2.22 8.59 4.47
C LYS A 164 -3.12 7.75 3.60
N VAL A 165 -4.06 8.42 2.93
CA VAL A 165 -4.77 7.90 1.77
C VAL A 165 -4.53 8.83 0.58
N PHE A 166 -4.50 8.25 -0.61
CA PHE A 166 -4.25 8.96 -1.85
C PHE A 166 -5.43 8.76 -2.78
N LYS A 167 -6.10 9.85 -3.10
CA LYS A 167 -7.17 9.85 -4.11
C LYS A 167 -6.53 9.93 -5.48
N THR A 168 -6.57 8.83 -6.21
CA THR A 168 -6.01 8.72 -7.55
C THR A 168 -7.12 8.73 -8.61
N LYS A 169 -6.72 8.74 -9.86
CA LYS A 169 -7.64 8.64 -11.00
C LYS A 169 -8.56 7.41 -10.90
N PHE A 170 -8.13 6.29 -10.29
CA PHE A 170 -8.83 5.01 -10.37
C PHE A 170 -9.45 4.55 -9.06
N ALA A 171 -8.86 4.89 -7.91
CA ALA A 171 -9.35 4.49 -6.58
C ALA A 171 -8.72 5.34 -5.48
N THR A 172 -9.27 5.26 -4.25
CA THR A 172 -8.65 5.79 -3.04
C THR A 172 -7.75 4.71 -2.43
N LEU A 173 -6.44 4.97 -2.40
CA LEU A 173 -5.42 4.03 -1.97
C LEU A 173 -4.94 4.33 -0.56
N GLY A 174 -4.84 3.31 0.29
CA GLY A 174 -4.06 3.33 1.50
C GLY A 174 -2.71 2.67 1.24
N VAL A 175 -1.62 3.30 1.67
CA VAL A 175 -0.27 2.76 1.49
C VAL A 175 0.40 2.63 2.84
N LEU A 176 0.86 1.42 3.13
CA LEU A 176 1.60 1.02 4.32
C LEU A 176 2.83 0.23 3.88
N ILE A 177 3.92 0.25 4.66
CA ILE A 177 5.18 -0.36 4.21
C ILE A 177 5.56 -1.53 5.11
N CYS A 178 5.76 -2.71 4.53
CA CYS A 178 6.35 -3.91 5.12
C CYS A 178 5.94 -4.14 6.58
N TRP A 179 6.76 -3.75 7.56
CA TRP A 179 6.52 -3.97 8.99
C TRP A 179 5.18 -3.42 9.50
N ASP A 180 4.64 -2.37 8.86
CA ASP A 180 3.29 -1.86 9.16
C ASP A 180 2.22 -2.94 8.99
N GLN A 181 2.49 -3.98 8.18
CA GLN A 181 1.58 -5.10 7.91
C GLN A 181 1.21 -5.93 9.15
N TRP A 182 2.04 -5.86 10.21
CA TRP A 182 1.78 -6.61 11.45
C TRP A 182 0.83 -5.88 12.41
N TYR A 183 0.54 -4.60 12.15
CA TYR A 183 -0.21 -3.73 13.06
C TYR A 183 -1.64 -3.48 12.55
N PRO A 184 -2.66 -4.12 13.19
CA PRO A 184 -4.06 -3.92 12.82
C PRO A 184 -4.51 -2.47 12.89
N GLU A 185 -3.92 -1.67 13.78
CA GLU A 185 -4.21 -0.25 13.96
C GLU A 185 -3.90 0.55 12.69
N ALA A 186 -2.77 0.27 12.04
CA ALA A 186 -2.37 0.94 10.80
C ALA A 186 -3.40 0.70 9.68
N ALA A 187 -3.77 -0.57 9.47
CA ALA A 187 -4.78 -0.96 8.49
C ALA A 187 -6.16 -0.34 8.80
N ARG A 188 -6.55 -0.34 10.10
CA ARG A 188 -7.82 0.21 10.55
C ARG A 188 -7.90 1.71 10.34
N ILE A 189 -6.90 2.46 10.77
CA ILE A 189 -6.87 3.93 10.63
C ILE A 189 -6.94 4.30 9.16
N THR A 190 -6.11 3.68 8.31
CA THR A 190 -6.06 3.95 6.88
C THR A 190 -7.40 3.63 6.20
N SER A 191 -8.07 2.54 6.60
CA SER A 191 -9.40 2.19 6.09
C SER A 191 -10.49 3.17 6.56
N LEU A 192 -10.40 3.68 7.79
CA LEU A 192 -11.31 4.72 8.30
C LEU A 192 -11.12 6.08 7.61
N MET A 193 -9.95 6.33 7.03
CA MET A 193 -9.68 7.50 6.17
C MET A 193 -10.27 7.34 4.76
N GLY A 194 -10.87 6.19 4.45
CA GLY A 194 -11.57 5.95 3.19
C GLY A 194 -10.80 5.11 2.16
N ALA A 195 -9.72 4.44 2.54
CA ALA A 195 -9.04 3.51 1.63
C ALA A 195 -10.00 2.42 1.14
N GLU A 196 -9.99 2.19 -0.18
CA GLU A 196 -10.69 1.10 -0.87
C GLU A 196 -9.77 -0.09 -1.07
N ILE A 197 -8.47 0.19 -1.20
CA ILE A 197 -7.39 -0.79 -1.41
C ILE A 197 -6.25 -0.43 -0.47
N LEU A 198 -5.73 -1.40 0.26
CA LEU A 198 -4.50 -1.27 1.05
C LEU A 198 -3.33 -1.92 0.29
N PHE A 199 -2.25 -1.17 0.12
CA PHE A 199 -1.02 -1.63 -0.49
C PHE A 199 0.08 -1.77 0.56
N TYR A 200 0.84 -2.86 0.45
CA TYR A 200 2.00 -3.16 1.26
C TYR A 200 3.22 -3.48 0.37
N PRO A 201 3.96 -2.46 -0.11
CA PRO A 201 5.34 -2.68 -0.57
C PRO A 201 6.14 -3.35 0.53
N THR A 202 6.80 -4.47 0.22
CA THR A 202 7.39 -5.34 1.25
C THR A 202 8.77 -5.84 0.82
N ALA A 203 9.63 -6.11 1.81
CA ALA A 203 10.86 -6.85 1.70
C ALA A 203 10.97 -7.80 2.89
N ILE A 204 10.47 -9.03 2.72
CA ILE A 204 10.48 -10.06 3.75
C ILE A 204 10.84 -11.41 3.12
N GLY A 205 11.60 -12.22 3.85
CA GLY A 205 12.11 -13.48 3.34
C GLY A 205 12.40 -14.48 4.44
N TRP A 206 12.91 -15.62 4.04
CA TRP A 206 13.39 -16.68 4.90
C TRP A 206 14.87 -16.47 5.22
N ALA A 207 15.21 -16.49 6.49
CA ALA A 207 16.60 -16.62 6.90
C ALA A 207 17.07 -18.05 6.58
N THR A 208 18.14 -18.18 5.77
CA THR A 208 18.62 -19.51 5.35
C THR A 208 19.21 -20.34 6.50
N SER A 209 19.44 -19.72 7.65
CA SER A 209 19.87 -20.37 8.88
C SER A 209 18.72 -20.95 9.72
N GLN A 210 17.46 -20.65 9.39
CA GLN A 210 16.29 -21.17 10.10
C GLN A 210 15.82 -22.50 9.51
N ASP A 211 15.15 -23.30 10.31
CA ASP A 211 14.52 -24.55 9.86
C ASP A 211 13.26 -24.29 9.02
N GLU A 212 12.88 -25.29 8.23
CA GLU A 212 11.75 -25.21 7.31
C GLU A 212 10.40 -24.98 8.02
N ALA A 213 10.22 -25.55 9.22
CA ALA A 213 8.99 -25.40 9.98
C ALA A 213 8.80 -23.97 10.42
N THR A 214 9.83 -23.35 11.01
CA THR A 214 9.85 -21.93 11.39
C THR A 214 9.60 -21.02 10.20
N ASN A 215 10.28 -21.26 9.08
CA ASN A 215 10.11 -20.49 7.85
C ASN A 215 8.67 -20.58 7.32
N THR A 216 8.06 -21.78 7.39
CA THR A 216 6.66 -21.99 6.97
C THR A 216 5.69 -21.26 7.88
N GLU A 217 5.88 -21.28 9.20
CA GLU A 217 5.03 -20.56 10.16
C GLU A 217 5.10 -19.04 9.94
N GLN A 218 6.28 -18.49 9.74
CA GLN A 218 6.47 -17.06 9.46
C GLN A 218 5.75 -16.62 8.18
N TYR A 219 5.87 -17.40 7.11
CA TYR A 219 5.18 -17.13 5.86
C TYR A 219 3.65 -17.21 6.02
N ASN A 220 3.14 -18.20 6.72
CA ASN A 220 1.72 -18.35 7.00
C ASN A 220 1.19 -17.20 7.86
N ALA A 221 1.93 -16.78 8.87
CA ALA A 221 1.59 -15.62 9.71
C ALA A 221 1.49 -14.34 8.88
N TRP A 222 2.47 -14.11 7.99
CA TRP A 222 2.51 -12.96 7.08
C TRP A 222 1.27 -12.86 6.18
N GLN A 223 0.85 -13.96 5.58
CA GLN A 223 -0.38 -13.99 4.77
C GLN A 223 -1.64 -13.83 5.62
N THR A 224 -1.67 -14.47 6.78
CA THR A 224 -2.83 -14.50 7.67
C THR A 224 -3.16 -13.10 8.19
N ILE A 225 -2.16 -12.38 8.70
CA ILE A 225 -2.40 -11.03 9.26
C ILE A 225 -2.92 -10.06 8.21
N GLN A 226 -2.37 -10.06 7.00
CA GLN A 226 -2.79 -9.16 5.94
C GLN A 226 -4.19 -9.50 5.41
N ARG A 227 -4.51 -10.79 5.27
CA ARG A 227 -5.87 -11.24 4.94
C ARG A 227 -6.86 -10.88 6.04
N SER A 228 -6.44 -10.93 7.31
CA SER A 228 -7.26 -10.43 8.43
C SER A 228 -7.58 -8.94 8.29
N HIS A 229 -6.62 -8.13 7.83
CA HIS A 229 -6.89 -6.71 7.55
C HIS A 229 -7.94 -6.52 6.45
N ALA A 230 -7.90 -7.35 5.40
CA ALA A 230 -8.91 -7.32 4.35
C ALA A 230 -10.31 -7.58 4.93
N VAL A 231 -10.46 -8.64 5.71
CA VAL A 231 -11.75 -9.03 6.36
C VAL A 231 -12.21 -7.97 7.34
N ALA A 232 -11.36 -7.59 8.29
CA ALA A 232 -11.72 -6.69 9.37
C ALA A 232 -12.13 -5.28 8.89
N ASN A 233 -11.67 -4.87 7.71
CA ASN A 233 -11.91 -3.54 7.16
C ASN A 233 -12.81 -3.55 5.90
N GLY A 234 -13.13 -4.73 5.36
CA GLY A 234 -13.91 -4.87 4.13
C GLY A 234 -13.23 -4.18 2.93
N VAL A 235 -11.91 -4.40 2.76
CA VAL A 235 -11.09 -3.78 1.70
C VAL A 235 -10.30 -4.83 0.93
N HIS A 236 -9.85 -4.48 -0.28
CA HIS A 236 -8.84 -5.28 -0.96
C HIS A 236 -7.47 -5.04 -0.32
N VAL A 237 -6.64 -6.08 -0.25
CA VAL A 237 -5.25 -5.98 0.20
C VAL A 237 -4.32 -6.48 -0.91
N VAL A 238 -3.30 -5.69 -1.21
CA VAL A 238 -2.27 -5.95 -2.22
C VAL A 238 -0.92 -5.92 -1.53
N SER A 239 -0.23 -7.05 -1.49
CA SER A 239 1.13 -7.14 -0.97
C SER A 239 2.09 -7.42 -2.12
N VAL A 240 3.12 -6.59 -2.24
CA VAL A 240 4.14 -6.73 -3.29
C VAL A 240 5.50 -6.87 -2.63
N ASN A 241 6.04 -8.08 -2.72
CA ASN A 241 7.30 -8.44 -2.09
C ASN A 241 8.40 -8.58 -3.14
N ARG A 242 9.66 -8.48 -2.71
CA ARG A 242 10.80 -8.82 -3.54
C ARG A 242 11.04 -10.33 -3.57
N VAL A 243 11.81 -10.80 -4.53
CA VAL A 243 12.19 -12.20 -4.70
C VAL A 243 13.69 -12.32 -4.93
N GLY A 244 14.26 -13.45 -4.54
CA GLY A 244 15.65 -13.80 -4.82
C GLY A 244 16.50 -13.92 -3.56
N LEU A 245 17.70 -14.45 -3.78
CA LEU A 245 18.70 -14.66 -2.74
C LEU A 245 19.61 -13.43 -2.65
N GLU A 246 19.63 -12.78 -1.50
CA GLU A 246 20.46 -11.60 -1.23
C GLU A 246 21.38 -11.84 -0.03
N GLN A 247 22.21 -10.85 0.33
CA GLN A 247 23.02 -10.85 1.55
C GLN A 247 24.00 -12.02 1.61
N ASN A 248 24.73 -12.24 0.52
CA ASN A 248 25.68 -13.36 0.43
C ASN A 248 25.04 -14.73 0.72
N GLY A 249 23.73 -14.87 0.46
CA GLY A 249 23.01 -16.11 0.63
C GLY A 249 22.35 -16.30 2.01
N SER A 250 22.37 -15.30 2.88
CA SER A 250 21.76 -15.40 4.23
C SER A 250 20.25 -15.17 4.24
N MET A 251 19.71 -14.47 3.23
CA MET A 251 18.29 -14.13 3.12
C MET A 251 17.74 -14.52 1.76
N LYS A 252 16.72 -15.38 1.73
CA LYS A 252 15.92 -15.67 0.55
C LYS A 252 14.59 -14.91 0.65
N PHE A 253 14.47 -13.79 -0.07
CA PHE A 253 13.20 -13.11 -0.17
C PHE A 253 12.21 -14.00 -0.88
N TRP A 254 11.08 -14.26 -0.23
CA TRP A 254 10.19 -15.35 -0.64
C TRP A 254 9.18 -14.99 -1.73
N GLY A 255 9.28 -13.82 -2.35
CA GLY A 255 8.29 -13.42 -3.34
C GLY A 255 6.86 -13.54 -2.81
N GLY A 256 6.07 -14.38 -3.43
CA GLY A 256 4.74 -14.72 -2.95
C GLY A 256 3.79 -13.52 -2.84
N SER A 257 4.04 -12.47 -3.63
CA SER A 257 3.16 -11.30 -3.73
C SER A 257 1.72 -11.72 -3.98
N PHE A 258 0.75 -11.00 -3.43
CA PHE A 258 -0.64 -11.43 -3.57
C PHE A 258 -1.64 -10.29 -3.59
N VAL A 259 -2.85 -10.62 -4.07
CA VAL A 259 -4.06 -9.82 -3.95
C VAL A 259 -5.11 -10.63 -3.22
N SER A 260 -5.72 -10.05 -2.18
CA SER A 260 -6.89 -10.63 -1.52
C SER A 260 -8.12 -9.74 -1.63
N ASN A 261 -9.30 -10.38 -1.70
CA ASN A 261 -10.57 -9.69 -1.68
C ASN A 261 -10.98 -9.30 -0.24
N PRO A 262 -12.06 -8.51 -0.05
CA PRO A 262 -12.54 -8.11 1.28
C PRO A 262 -12.98 -9.24 2.23
N PHE A 263 -13.08 -10.49 1.76
CA PHE A 263 -13.25 -11.68 2.61
C PHE A 263 -11.94 -12.40 2.90
N GLY A 264 -10.80 -11.81 2.55
CA GLY A 264 -9.49 -12.40 2.78
C GLY A 264 -9.17 -13.59 1.85
N THR A 265 -9.98 -13.84 0.82
CA THR A 265 -9.70 -14.88 -0.18
C THR A 265 -8.65 -14.36 -1.17
N PHE A 266 -7.66 -15.17 -1.46
CA PHE A 266 -6.69 -14.85 -2.49
C PHE A 266 -7.36 -14.79 -3.86
N ILE A 267 -7.20 -13.65 -4.56
CA ILE A 267 -7.52 -13.51 -5.98
C ILE A 267 -6.31 -13.96 -6.81
N TYR A 268 -5.11 -13.67 -6.29
CA TYR A 268 -3.85 -14.00 -6.93
C TYR A 268 -2.76 -14.23 -5.90
N LYS A 269 -1.81 -15.12 -6.22
CA LYS A 269 -0.55 -15.34 -5.50
C LYS A 269 0.57 -15.58 -6.50
N ALA A 270 1.65 -14.83 -6.37
CA ALA A 270 2.85 -15.00 -7.16
C ALA A 270 3.71 -16.18 -6.69
N SER A 271 4.64 -16.61 -7.54
CA SER A 271 5.67 -17.59 -7.26
C SER A 271 6.61 -17.15 -6.14
N HIS A 272 7.28 -18.11 -5.52
CA HIS A 272 8.37 -17.89 -4.57
C HIS A 272 9.74 -17.74 -5.23
N GLU A 273 9.86 -18.11 -6.50
CA GLU A 273 11.14 -18.23 -7.18
C GLU A 273 11.32 -17.21 -8.31
N ASP A 274 10.22 -16.80 -8.94
CA ASP A 274 10.28 -16.07 -10.19
C ASP A 274 10.06 -14.57 -10.00
N GLU A 275 10.69 -13.78 -10.86
CA GLU A 275 10.26 -12.41 -11.08
C GLU A 275 8.95 -12.40 -11.85
N GLU A 276 7.99 -11.67 -11.35
CA GLU A 276 6.67 -11.59 -11.99
C GLU A 276 6.20 -10.15 -12.17
N THR A 277 5.62 -9.89 -13.34
CA THR A 277 4.85 -8.68 -13.63
C THR A 277 3.45 -9.12 -14.00
N THR A 278 2.54 -9.06 -13.05
CA THR A 278 1.18 -9.59 -13.17
C THR A 278 0.14 -8.50 -13.02
N VAL A 279 -0.98 -8.65 -13.74
CA VAL A 279 -2.13 -7.76 -13.65
C VAL A 279 -3.34 -8.53 -13.15
N VAL A 280 -3.99 -7.99 -12.11
CA VAL A 280 -5.12 -8.61 -11.42
C VAL A 280 -6.30 -7.64 -11.41
N GLU A 281 -7.44 -8.02 -11.99
CA GLU A 281 -8.67 -7.24 -11.90
C GLU A 281 -9.30 -7.39 -10.51
N ILE A 282 -9.63 -6.27 -9.87
CA ILE A 282 -10.43 -6.21 -8.66
C ILE A 282 -11.69 -5.37 -8.90
N ASP A 283 -12.71 -5.58 -8.08
CA ASP A 283 -13.97 -4.82 -8.16
C ASP A 283 -14.18 -4.02 -6.87
N THR A 284 -13.91 -2.72 -6.92
CA THR A 284 -14.04 -1.82 -5.76
C THR A 284 -15.49 -1.61 -5.32
N ALA A 285 -16.48 -1.82 -6.20
CA ALA A 285 -17.89 -1.79 -5.79
C ALA A 285 -18.23 -2.88 -4.76
N LYS A 286 -17.49 -3.99 -4.77
CA LYS A 286 -17.64 -5.03 -3.75
C LYS A 286 -17.27 -4.54 -2.36
N THR A 287 -16.32 -3.60 -2.22
CA THR A 287 -15.94 -3.01 -0.93
C THR A 287 -17.14 -2.37 -0.25
N ASP A 288 -17.93 -1.56 -0.97
CA ASP A 288 -19.15 -0.93 -0.43
C ASP A 288 -20.21 -2.00 -0.10
N SER A 289 -20.43 -2.95 -0.99
CA SER A 289 -21.35 -4.06 -0.76
C SER A 289 -20.97 -4.88 0.49
N TYR A 290 -19.71 -5.24 0.65
CA TYR A 290 -19.25 -5.97 1.84
C TYR A 290 -19.41 -5.16 3.12
N ARG A 291 -19.03 -3.88 3.13
CA ARG A 291 -19.20 -3.00 4.28
C ARG A 291 -20.67 -2.75 4.65
N THR A 292 -21.57 -2.84 3.68
CA THR A 292 -23.00 -2.72 3.89
C THR A 292 -23.60 -3.99 4.53
N HIS A 293 -23.26 -5.17 4.00
CA HIS A 293 -23.84 -6.45 4.44
C HIS A 293 -23.13 -7.01 5.68
N TRP A 294 -21.83 -6.76 5.82
CA TRP A 294 -21.01 -7.10 6.99
C TRP A 294 -20.47 -5.81 7.61
N PRO A 295 -21.27 -5.13 8.43
CA PRO A 295 -21.06 -3.73 8.79
C PRO A 295 -20.03 -3.55 9.90
N PHE A 296 -18.87 -4.20 9.84
CA PHE A 296 -17.84 -4.15 10.87
C PHE A 296 -17.39 -2.74 11.22
N LEU A 297 -17.36 -1.80 10.25
CA LEU A 297 -17.02 -0.40 10.53
C LEU A 297 -18.12 0.34 11.25
N ARG A 298 -19.40 0.06 10.93
CA ARG A 298 -20.58 0.69 11.56
C ARG A 298 -20.78 0.20 12.99
N ASP A 299 -20.53 -1.09 13.23
CA ASP A 299 -20.82 -1.75 14.52
C ASP A 299 -19.66 -1.60 15.53
N ARG A 300 -18.63 -0.79 15.21
CA ARG A 300 -17.52 -0.52 16.11
C ARG A 300 -17.98 0.16 17.40
N ARG A 301 -17.53 -0.37 18.54
CA ARG A 301 -17.76 0.19 19.88
C ARG A 301 -16.66 1.20 20.22
N ILE A 302 -16.66 2.35 19.50
CA ILE A 302 -15.62 3.40 19.63
C ILE A 302 -15.54 3.96 21.06
N ASP A 303 -16.60 3.84 21.84
CA ASP A 303 -16.70 4.18 23.25
C ASP A 303 -15.83 3.30 24.16
N SER A 304 -15.41 2.11 23.69
CA SER A 304 -14.65 1.13 24.47
C SER A 304 -13.16 0.99 24.04
N TYR A 305 -12.72 1.70 22.98
CA TYR A 305 -11.39 1.48 22.41
C TYR A 305 -10.28 2.38 22.96
N GLN A 306 -10.58 3.27 23.89
CA GLN A 306 -9.58 4.16 24.48
C GLN A 306 -8.34 3.44 25.05
N PRO A 307 -8.45 2.28 25.68
CA PRO A 307 -7.29 1.57 26.23
C PRO A 307 -6.25 1.14 25.20
N ILE A 308 -6.62 1.03 23.89
CA ILE A 308 -5.66 0.62 22.84
C ILE A 308 -4.49 1.59 22.65
N THR A 309 -4.61 2.82 23.15
CA THR A 309 -3.53 3.81 23.12
C THR A 309 -2.48 3.62 24.22
N LYS A 310 -2.75 2.75 25.20
CA LYS A 310 -1.79 2.35 26.20
C LYS A 310 -0.89 1.24 25.66
N ARG A 311 0.39 1.24 26.04
CA ARG A 311 1.32 0.15 25.67
C ARG A 311 0.97 -1.17 26.36
N PHE A 312 0.48 -1.09 27.57
CA PHE A 312 0.01 -2.20 28.40
C PHE A 312 -1.11 -1.70 29.32
N ILE A 313 -2.03 -2.57 29.71
CA ILE A 313 -3.12 -2.24 30.64
C ILE A 313 -2.75 -2.91 31.96
N ASP A 314 -2.23 -2.10 32.88
CA ASP A 314 -1.89 -2.55 34.23
C ASP A 314 -3.18 -2.83 35.02
N GLU A 315 -3.11 -3.78 35.97
CA GLU A 315 -4.16 -3.95 36.98
C GLU A 315 -4.13 -2.75 37.94
N GLU A 316 -5.31 -2.17 38.21
CA GLU A 316 -5.47 -1.09 39.19
C GLU A 316 -5.47 -1.62 40.62
#